data_7c897e6575eca66f847bcd05e50545d5
#
_entry.id   7c897e6575eca66f847bcd05e50545d5
#
_cell.length_a   1.000
_cell.length_b   1.000
_cell.length_c   1.000
_cell.angle_alpha   90.00
_cell.angle_beta   90.00
_cell.angle_gamma   90.00
#
_symmetry.space_group_name_H-M   'P 1'
#
loop_
_entity.id
_entity.type
_entity.pdbx_description
1 polymer ?
#
loop_
_entity_poly.entity_id
_entity_poly.type
_entity_poly.pdbx_seq_one_letter_code
_entity_poly.pdbx_strand_id
1 'polypeptide(L)'
;HRLFQQLLKQAVEEASFCMMVQNASALLARTGLLFHRQVADYAYDENWKRMFTVGIDYIDGEKWISDGKYYSCSTTVAAMDMTFALISDNLDVSVAEKIAEEIGYSWDSSF
;
A
#
# COMPACT_ATOMS: atom_id res chain seq x y z
N HIS A 1 -5.19 5.62 -19.44
CA HIS A 1 -5.44 6.94 -20.00
C HIS A 1 -4.35 7.92 -19.54
N ARG A 2 -3.78 8.65 -20.49
CA ARG A 2 -2.60 9.51 -20.22
C ARG A 2 -2.87 10.60 -19.18
N LEU A 3 -3.99 11.32 -19.30
CA LEU A 3 -4.34 12.38 -18.37
C LEU A 3 -4.55 11.81 -16.96
N PHE A 4 -5.24 10.67 -16.87
CA PHE A 4 -5.43 10.00 -15.58
C PHE A 4 -4.08 9.66 -14.94
N GLN A 5 -3.16 9.10 -15.71
CA GLN A 5 -1.82 8.73 -15.22
C GLN A 5 -1.05 9.96 -14.73
N GLN A 6 -1.13 11.06 -15.46
CA GLN A 6 -0.44 12.30 -15.06
C GLN A 6 -1.00 12.87 -13.76
N LEU A 7 -2.33 12.90 -13.63
CA LEU A 7 -2.99 13.41 -12.43
C LEU A 7 -2.72 12.51 -11.23
N LEU A 8 -2.75 11.20 -11.43
CA LEU A 8 -2.45 10.24 -10.38
C LEU A 8 -1.00 10.39 -9.90
N LYS A 9 -0.07 10.50 -10.83
CA LYS A 9 1.34 10.68 -10.51
C LYS A 9 1.55 11.94 -9.68
N GLN A 10 0.96 13.05 -10.10
CA GLN A 10 1.07 14.32 -9.39
C GLN A 10 0.49 14.21 -7.98
N ALA A 11 -0.70 13.63 -7.84
CA ALA A 11 -1.34 13.46 -6.54
C ALA A 11 -0.47 12.64 -5.59
N VAL A 12 0.12 11.55 -6.07
CA VAL A 12 0.99 10.69 -5.26
C VAL A 12 2.28 11.40 -4.89
N GLU A 13 2.87 12.13 -5.83
CA GLU A 13 4.12 12.87 -5.56
C GLU A 13 3.91 13.94 -4.48
N GLU A 14 2.75 14.58 -4.44
CA GLU A 14 2.43 15.60 -3.46
C GLU A 14 1.95 15.03 -2.12
N ALA A 15 1.48 13.79 -2.09
CA ALA A 15 0.97 13.16 -0.89
C ALA A 15 2.10 12.76 0.07
N SER A 16 1.84 12.86 1.36
CA SER A 16 2.77 12.38 2.40
C SER A 16 2.81 10.87 2.47
N PHE A 17 1.68 10.22 2.22
CA PHE A 17 1.55 8.76 2.24
C PHE A 17 0.72 8.29 1.07
N CYS A 18 1.01 7.09 0.58
CA CYS A 18 0.25 6.45 -0.47
C CYS A 18 -0.08 5.03 -0.03
N MET A 19 -1.37 4.74 0.10
CA MET A 19 -1.87 3.43 0.50
C MET A 19 -2.49 2.73 -0.71
N MET A 20 -2.01 1.53 -0.98
CA MET A 20 -2.46 0.75 -2.13
C MET A 20 -3.08 -0.56 -1.64
N VAL A 21 -4.39 -0.68 -1.81
CA VAL A 21 -5.13 -1.85 -1.36
C VAL A 21 -5.29 -2.83 -2.53
N GLN A 22 -4.84 -4.06 -2.33
CA GLN A 22 -4.93 -5.16 -3.27
C GLN A 22 -4.31 -4.80 -4.63
N ASN A 23 -5.11 -4.71 -5.69
CA ASN A 23 -4.61 -4.43 -7.04
C ASN A 23 -4.47 -2.93 -7.35
N ALA A 24 -4.66 -2.06 -6.36
CA ALA A 24 -4.51 -0.61 -6.59
C ALA A 24 -3.09 -0.24 -7.02
N SER A 25 -2.08 -1.01 -6.60
CA SER A 25 -0.71 -0.79 -7.04
C SER A 25 -0.56 -0.88 -8.57
N ALA A 26 -1.45 -1.63 -9.22
CA ALA A 26 -1.46 -1.71 -10.67
C ALA A 26 -1.71 -0.37 -11.34
N LEU A 27 -2.50 0.49 -10.71
CA LEU A 27 -2.76 1.84 -11.22
C LEU A 27 -1.50 2.70 -11.21
N LEU A 28 -0.62 2.49 -10.24
CA LEU A 28 0.62 3.24 -10.11
C LEU A 28 1.78 2.62 -10.89
N ALA A 29 1.65 1.38 -11.32
CA ALA A 29 2.75 0.67 -11.98
C ALA A 29 3.27 1.41 -13.22
N ARG A 30 2.37 2.06 -13.97
CA ARG A 30 2.73 2.77 -15.19
C ARG A 30 3.28 4.17 -14.96
N THR A 31 3.15 4.70 -13.75
CA THR A 31 3.64 6.06 -13.45
C THR A 31 5.14 6.12 -13.25
N GLY A 32 5.78 4.97 -13.01
CA GLY A 32 7.19 4.89 -12.67
C GLY A 32 7.49 5.16 -11.20
N LEU A 33 6.50 5.54 -10.41
CA LEU A 33 6.70 5.90 -8.99
C LEU A 33 7.08 4.70 -8.13
N LEU A 34 6.71 3.49 -8.55
CA LEU A 34 7.01 2.27 -7.79
C LEU A 34 8.33 1.61 -8.21
N PHE A 35 9.10 2.25 -9.08
CA PHE A 35 10.38 1.72 -9.53
C PHE A 35 11.33 1.55 -8.33
N HIS A 36 11.86 0.33 -8.17
CA HIS A 36 12.70 -0.08 -7.03
C HIS A 36 11.98 -0.08 -5.68
N ARG A 37 10.63 -0.04 -5.67
CA ARG A 37 9.86 -0.13 -4.43
C ARG A 37 9.40 -1.55 -4.17
N GLN A 38 9.30 -1.90 -2.88
CA GLN A 38 8.71 -3.15 -2.43
C GLN A 38 7.20 -2.96 -2.30
N VAL A 39 6.45 -3.88 -2.88
CA VAL A 39 4.98 -3.83 -2.91
C VAL A 39 4.44 -5.21 -2.54
N ALA A 40 3.38 -5.25 -1.72
CA ALA A 40 2.74 -6.51 -1.38
C ALA A 40 2.15 -7.15 -2.65
N ASP A 41 2.47 -8.42 -2.87
CA ASP A 41 1.93 -9.14 -4.01
C ASP A 41 0.42 -9.38 -3.82
N TYR A 42 -0.29 -9.52 -4.92
CA TYR A 42 -1.72 -9.73 -4.93
C TYR A 42 -2.09 -10.76 -6.00
N ALA A 43 -3.23 -11.43 -5.83
CA ALA A 43 -3.70 -12.39 -6.81
C ALA A 43 -4.15 -11.68 -8.08
N TYR A 44 -3.42 -11.87 -9.16
CA TYR A 44 -3.71 -11.28 -10.45
C TYR A 44 -3.08 -12.11 -11.56
N ASP A 45 -3.41 -11.77 -12.81
CA ASP A 45 -2.84 -12.43 -13.98
C ASP A 45 -1.32 -12.18 -14.04
N GLU A 46 -0.53 -13.24 -13.96
CA GLU A 46 0.93 -13.15 -13.99
C GLU A 46 1.45 -12.52 -15.30
N ASN A 47 0.80 -12.78 -16.41
CA ASN A 47 1.20 -12.19 -17.69
C ASN A 47 1.01 -10.67 -17.67
N TRP A 48 -0.09 -10.20 -17.07
CA TRP A 48 -0.35 -8.79 -16.93
C TRP A 48 0.70 -8.14 -16.04
N LYS A 49 1.03 -8.76 -14.91
CA LYS A 49 2.04 -8.23 -14.00
C LYS A 49 3.39 -8.08 -14.68
N ARG A 50 3.80 -9.07 -15.48
CA ARG A 50 5.06 -9.02 -16.20
C ARG A 50 5.16 -7.85 -17.17
N MET A 51 4.04 -7.43 -17.74
CA MET A 51 4.02 -6.32 -18.69
C MET A 51 4.25 -4.96 -18.04
N PHE A 52 3.90 -4.81 -16.76
CA PHE A 52 3.88 -3.51 -16.09
C PHE A 52 4.71 -3.41 -14.82
N THR A 53 5.48 -4.45 -14.52
CA THR A 53 6.15 -4.56 -13.22
C THR A 53 7.67 -4.54 -13.29
N VAL A 54 8.24 -4.09 -14.41
CA VAL A 54 9.70 -3.99 -14.52
C VAL A 54 10.20 -3.03 -13.45
N GLY A 55 11.07 -3.54 -12.58
CA GLY A 55 11.66 -2.75 -11.50
C GLY A 55 10.80 -2.63 -10.24
N ILE A 56 9.62 -3.24 -10.20
CA ILE A 56 8.81 -3.30 -8.99
C ILE A 56 9.09 -4.63 -8.28
N ASP A 57 9.40 -4.57 -6.99
CA ASP A 57 9.71 -5.76 -6.20
C ASP A 57 8.45 -6.22 -5.45
N TYR A 58 7.75 -7.20 -6.03
CA TYR A 58 6.55 -7.77 -5.41
C TYR A 58 6.95 -8.79 -4.35
N ILE A 59 6.50 -8.55 -3.13
CA ILE A 59 6.80 -9.39 -1.96
C ILE A 59 5.60 -10.28 -1.68
N ASP A 60 5.80 -11.58 -1.77
CA ASP A 60 4.78 -12.58 -1.49
C ASP A 60 4.78 -12.96 -0.01
N GLY A 61 3.62 -13.43 0.47
CA GLY A 61 3.49 -13.98 1.82
C GLY A 61 3.28 -12.96 2.94
N GLU A 62 3.33 -11.68 2.64
CA GLU A 62 3.10 -10.62 3.63
C GLU A 62 1.69 -10.05 3.50
N LYS A 63 1.05 -9.75 4.63
CA LYS A 63 -0.27 -9.12 4.61
C LYS A 63 -0.20 -7.71 4.06
N TRP A 64 0.84 -6.97 4.45
CA TRP A 64 1.10 -5.63 3.97
C TRP A 64 2.59 -5.35 4.02
N ILE A 65 3.02 -4.39 3.18
CA ILE A 65 4.41 -3.96 3.05
C ILE A 65 4.44 -2.44 3.19
N SER A 66 5.44 -1.95 3.89
CA SER A 66 5.72 -0.52 4.01
C SER A 66 7.09 -0.25 3.41
N ASP A 67 7.16 0.71 2.48
CA ASP A 67 8.41 1.12 1.84
C ASP A 67 8.37 2.63 1.62
N GLY A 68 9.07 3.37 2.50
CA GLY A 68 9.01 4.81 2.50
C GLY A 68 7.58 5.28 2.78
N LYS A 69 7.05 6.12 1.89
CA LYS A 69 5.67 6.60 2.03
C LYS A 69 4.62 5.64 1.46
N TYR A 70 5.06 4.54 0.84
CA TYR A 70 4.17 3.60 0.16
C TYR A 70 3.80 2.45 1.08
N TYR A 71 2.51 2.27 1.27
CA TYR A 71 1.95 1.15 2.01
C TYR A 71 1.08 0.34 1.06
N SER A 72 1.29 -0.96 1.00
CA SER A 72 0.53 -1.84 0.11
C SER A 72 0.11 -3.10 0.84
N CYS A 73 -1.06 -3.61 0.52
CA CYS A 73 -1.56 -4.86 1.09
C CYS A 73 -2.09 -5.80 0.01
N SER A 74 -2.02 -7.10 0.32
CA SER A 74 -2.37 -8.15 -0.63
C SER A 74 -3.87 -8.36 -0.78
N THR A 75 -4.64 -7.99 0.25
CA THR A 75 -6.11 -8.17 0.25
C THR A 75 -6.80 -6.97 0.86
N THR A 76 -8.09 -6.82 0.56
CA THR A 76 -8.89 -5.76 1.18
C THR A 76 -9.06 -5.97 2.68
N VAL A 77 -9.03 -7.22 3.13
CA VAL A 77 -9.15 -7.54 4.57
C VAL A 77 -7.95 -6.98 5.36
N ALA A 78 -6.77 -7.00 4.77
CA ALA A 78 -5.56 -6.51 5.42
C ALA A 78 -5.48 -4.97 5.48
N ALA A 79 -6.37 -4.26 4.78
CA ALA A 79 -6.31 -2.81 4.70
C ALA A 79 -6.47 -2.12 6.05
N MET A 80 -7.31 -2.66 6.94
CA MET A 80 -7.49 -2.10 8.28
C MET A 80 -6.21 -2.20 9.10
N ASP A 81 -5.58 -3.37 9.13
CA ASP A 81 -4.32 -3.55 9.86
C ASP A 81 -3.22 -2.67 9.29
N MET A 82 -3.16 -2.56 7.97
CA MET A 82 -2.20 -1.68 7.30
C MET A 82 -2.42 -0.22 7.68
N THR A 83 -3.68 0.23 7.76
CA THR A 83 -4.00 1.60 8.16
C THR A 83 -3.56 1.88 9.59
N PHE A 84 -3.80 0.95 10.53
CA PHE A 84 -3.35 1.12 11.90
C PHE A 84 -1.82 1.10 11.99
N ALA A 85 -1.16 0.28 11.18
CA ALA A 85 0.30 0.27 11.12
C ALA A 85 0.84 1.62 10.63
N LEU A 86 0.22 2.23 9.63
CA LEU A 86 0.61 3.56 9.15
C LEU A 86 0.47 4.61 10.25
N ILE A 87 -0.64 4.58 10.99
CA ILE A 87 -0.87 5.50 12.11
C ILE A 87 0.19 5.29 13.19
N SER A 88 0.46 4.04 13.54
CA SER A 88 1.45 3.69 14.55
C SER A 88 2.85 4.15 14.15
N ASP A 89 3.24 3.94 12.89
CA ASP A 89 4.58 4.28 12.40
C ASP A 89 4.81 5.78 12.37
N ASN A 90 3.78 6.57 12.09
CA ASN A 90 3.94 7.99 11.79
C ASN A 90 3.41 8.93 12.88
N LEU A 91 2.58 8.44 13.78
CA LEU A 91 2.12 9.19 14.95
C LEU A 91 2.60 8.50 16.21
N ASP A 92 1.84 7.52 16.71
CA ASP A 92 2.18 6.77 17.93
C ASP A 92 1.33 5.50 17.97
N VAL A 93 1.91 4.42 18.49
CA VAL A 93 1.17 3.17 18.68
C VAL A 93 -0.04 3.39 19.60
N SER A 94 0.06 4.24 20.62
CA SER A 94 -1.06 4.52 21.53
C SER A 94 -2.23 5.20 20.83
N VAL A 95 -1.97 6.02 19.82
CA VAL A 95 -3.03 6.65 19.01
C VAL A 95 -3.77 5.59 18.20
N ALA A 96 -3.03 4.68 17.57
CA ALA A 96 -3.63 3.59 16.80
C ALA A 96 -4.47 2.68 17.68
N GLU A 97 -3.94 2.31 18.87
CA GLU A 97 -4.66 1.46 19.81
C GLU A 97 -5.96 2.12 20.30
N LYS A 98 -5.92 3.41 20.58
CA LYS A 98 -7.10 4.15 21.03
C LYS A 98 -8.18 4.20 19.95
N ILE A 99 -7.80 4.47 18.72
CA ILE A 99 -8.75 4.51 17.59
C ILE A 99 -9.36 3.12 17.39
N ALA A 100 -8.53 2.07 17.40
CA ALA A 100 -9.01 0.70 17.25
C ALA A 100 -10.04 0.36 18.33
N GLU A 101 -9.78 0.74 19.57
CA GLU A 101 -10.69 0.52 20.69
C GLU A 101 -12.02 1.26 20.45
N GLU A 102 -11.94 2.53 20.05
CA GLU A 102 -13.13 3.35 19.83
C GLU A 102 -14.06 2.79 18.75
N ILE A 103 -13.51 2.21 17.69
CA ILE A 103 -14.30 1.63 16.60
C ILE A 103 -14.58 0.14 16.80
N GLY A 104 -14.10 -0.47 17.87
CA GLY A 104 -14.33 -1.88 18.16
C GLY A 104 -13.51 -2.84 17.30
N TYR A 105 -12.37 -2.40 16.78
CA TYR A 105 -11.51 -3.23 15.96
C TYR A 105 -10.41 -3.88 16.80
N SER A 106 -10.23 -5.19 16.66
CA SER A 106 -9.14 -5.92 17.31
C SER A 106 -7.88 -5.81 16.48
N TRP A 107 -7.04 -4.83 16.80
CA TRP A 107 -5.77 -4.62 16.12
C TRP A 107 -4.62 -5.19 16.96
N ASP A 108 -3.76 -5.97 16.30
CA ASP A 108 -2.56 -6.54 16.93
C ASP A 108 -1.36 -5.64 16.64
N SER A 109 -0.96 -4.88 17.66
CA SER A 109 0.15 -3.93 17.56
C SER A 109 1.53 -4.59 17.57
N SER A 110 1.59 -5.91 17.75
CA SER A 110 2.86 -6.65 17.78
C SER A 110 3.40 -6.96 16.38
N PHE A 111 2.67 -6.63 15.37
CA PHE A 111 3.09 -6.83 14.00
C PHE A 111 4.23 -5.92 13.61
#